data_6a374c572c0ae6a17f7700e92a29582d
#
_entry.id   6a374c572c0ae6a17f7700e92a29582d
#
_cell.length_a   1.000
_cell.length_b   1.000
_cell.length_c   1.000
_cell.angle_alpha   90.00
_cell.angle_beta   90.00
_cell.angle_gamma   90.00
#
_symmetry.space_group_name_H-M   'P 1'
#
loop_
_entity.id
_entity.type
_entity.pdbx_description
1 polymer ?
#
loop_
_entity_poly.entity_id
_entity_poly.type
_entity_poly.pdbx_seq_one_letter_code
_entity_poly.pdbx_strand_id
1 'polypeptide(L)'
;MVGRPNVGKSTLLNALIGYKLCITASKPQTTRHRLLGVLTRPQAQLAFLDTPGMHIGQTRALNRALNRTAKAAADEADLTVWVVDALKRNEEDEAVGKLLKQQNKPIVIVVNKVDRIADKTALFPILAELQERYAPVAIVPLSALKNKGVDDLRDRLIDLAPIGEAQFEEDDITDRSEKFLAAERVREQVVRLLRDELPFSTTVEIEQFQREGNLLRLGAVIWVEREGQKAIVIGKGGAQLKTIGTQARQSLEKIGRAHV
;
A
#
# COMPACT_ATOMS: atom_id res chain seq x y z
N MET A 1 -5.00 -4.35 6.02
CA MET A 1 -3.72 -5.07 5.78
C MET A 1 -2.62 -4.49 6.66
N VAL A 2 -1.88 -5.30 7.38
CA VAL A 2 -0.84 -4.89 8.33
C VAL A 2 0.50 -5.57 8.03
N GLY A 3 1.59 -5.06 8.62
CA GLY A 3 2.94 -5.58 8.47
C GLY A 3 3.97 -4.45 8.50
N ARG A 4 5.25 -4.79 8.68
CA ARG A 4 6.33 -3.79 8.68
C ARG A 4 6.47 -3.06 7.33
N PRO A 5 7.22 -1.96 7.25
CA PRO A 5 7.48 -1.29 5.99
C PRO A 5 8.14 -2.19 4.95
N ASN A 6 7.88 -1.92 3.67
CA ASN A 6 8.51 -2.57 2.51
C ASN A 6 8.28 -4.09 2.36
N VAL A 7 7.35 -4.71 3.10
CA VAL A 7 6.94 -6.11 2.87
C VAL A 7 6.07 -6.27 1.62
N GLY A 8 5.54 -5.17 1.08
CA GLY A 8 4.76 -5.15 -0.16
C GLY A 8 3.25 -5.03 0.01
N LYS A 9 2.75 -4.48 1.14
CA LYS A 9 1.31 -4.25 1.39
C LYS A 9 0.62 -3.49 0.26
N SER A 10 1.09 -2.30 -0.07
CA SER A 10 0.51 -1.47 -1.14
C SER A 10 0.61 -2.10 -2.54
N THR A 11 1.67 -2.89 -2.79
CA THR A 11 1.79 -3.67 -4.03
C THR A 11 0.74 -4.78 -4.07
N LEU A 12 0.52 -5.46 -2.95
CA LEU A 12 -0.48 -6.51 -2.82
C LEU A 12 -1.89 -5.94 -2.98
N LEU A 13 -2.20 -4.80 -2.35
CA LEU A 13 -3.50 -4.15 -2.51
C LEU A 13 -3.79 -3.82 -3.97
N ASN A 14 -2.83 -3.20 -4.67
CA ASN A 14 -2.97 -2.90 -6.10
C ASN A 14 -3.23 -4.18 -6.93
N ALA A 15 -2.54 -5.28 -6.59
CA ALA A 15 -2.72 -6.56 -7.28
C ALA A 15 -4.10 -7.20 -7.00
N LEU A 16 -4.59 -7.14 -5.76
CA LEU A 16 -5.90 -7.65 -5.37
C LEU A 16 -7.05 -6.91 -6.06
N ILE A 17 -6.97 -5.58 -6.10
CA ILE A 17 -8.00 -4.74 -6.73
C ILE A 17 -7.90 -4.79 -8.26
N GLY A 18 -6.69 -5.03 -8.80
CA GLY A 18 -6.44 -4.93 -10.24
C GLY A 18 -6.26 -3.49 -10.73
N TYR A 19 -6.16 -2.53 -9.81
CA TYR A 19 -6.01 -1.11 -10.07
C TYR A 19 -4.85 -0.53 -9.27
N LYS A 20 -4.11 0.41 -9.86
CA LYS A 20 -3.02 1.08 -9.16
C LYS A 20 -3.57 2.17 -8.23
N LEU A 21 -4.09 1.77 -7.10
CA LEU A 21 -4.62 2.66 -6.08
C LEU A 21 -3.52 3.28 -5.22
N CYS A 22 -2.67 2.45 -4.63
CA CYS A 22 -1.58 2.87 -3.76
C CYS A 22 -0.31 3.20 -4.55
N ILE A 23 0.46 4.17 -4.06
CA ILE A 23 1.82 4.38 -4.55
C ILE A 23 2.74 3.25 -4.08
N THR A 24 3.70 2.90 -4.92
CA THR A 24 4.68 1.86 -4.63
C THR A 24 6.09 2.38 -4.86
N ALA A 25 6.93 2.29 -3.85
CA ALA A 25 8.35 2.60 -3.94
C ALA A 25 9.16 1.68 -3.02
N SER A 26 10.45 1.58 -3.28
CA SER A 26 11.39 0.82 -2.42
C SER A 26 11.69 1.50 -1.09
N LYS A 27 11.27 2.75 -0.93
CA LYS A 27 11.50 3.54 0.29
C LYS A 27 10.45 3.24 1.35
N PRO A 28 10.80 3.27 2.65
CA PRO A 28 9.82 3.13 3.72
C PRO A 28 8.85 4.32 3.74
N GLN A 29 7.72 4.18 4.48
CA GLN A 29 6.72 5.24 4.68
C GLN A 29 6.12 5.82 3.38
N THR A 30 5.97 5.00 2.34
CA THR A 30 5.27 5.40 1.11
C THR A 30 3.79 5.66 1.38
N THR A 31 3.15 4.82 2.16
CA THR A 31 1.77 5.02 2.62
C THR A 31 1.78 5.90 3.87
N ARG A 32 1.14 7.06 3.79
CA ARG A 32 1.00 8.02 4.91
C ARG A 32 -0.42 8.10 5.43
N HIS A 33 -1.38 7.85 4.58
CA HIS A 33 -2.80 7.91 4.88
C HIS A 33 -3.39 6.50 4.87
N ARG A 34 -4.35 6.25 5.72
CA ARG A 34 -5.24 5.10 5.57
C ARG A 34 -5.93 5.20 4.22
N LEU A 35 -5.85 4.16 3.43
CA LEU A 35 -6.42 4.12 2.10
C LEU A 35 -7.37 2.94 2.02
N LEU A 36 -8.62 3.22 1.64
CA LEU A 36 -9.62 2.20 1.40
C LEU A 36 -9.54 1.77 -0.05
N GLY A 37 -9.47 0.46 -0.28
CA GLY A 37 -9.63 -0.14 -1.59
C GLY A 37 -10.78 -1.13 -1.57
N VAL A 38 -11.69 -1.04 -2.53
CA VAL A 38 -12.86 -1.90 -2.63
C VAL A 38 -12.70 -2.86 -3.80
N LEU A 39 -13.04 -4.10 -3.58
CA LEU A 39 -13.13 -5.13 -4.59
C LEU A 39 -14.51 -5.76 -4.54
N THR A 40 -15.34 -5.49 -5.53
CA THR A 40 -16.65 -6.10 -5.69
C THR A 40 -16.59 -7.31 -6.62
N ARG A 41 -17.20 -8.41 -6.21
CA ARG A 41 -17.39 -9.64 -6.96
C ARG A 41 -18.82 -10.14 -6.73
N PRO A 42 -19.39 -10.98 -7.60
CA PRO A 42 -20.76 -11.45 -7.43
C PRO A 42 -21.03 -12.11 -6.08
N GLN A 43 -20.01 -12.72 -5.45
CA GLN A 43 -20.13 -13.48 -4.22
C GLN A 43 -19.84 -12.65 -2.96
N ALA A 44 -19.05 -11.56 -3.07
CA ALA A 44 -18.62 -10.78 -1.91
C ALA A 44 -18.10 -9.39 -2.30
N GLN A 45 -18.16 -8.47 -1.35
CA GLN A 45 -17.46 -7.20 -1.42
C GLN A 45 -16.39 -7.14 -0.34
N LEU A 46 -15.14 -6.95 -0.76
CA LEU A 46 -13.98 -6.87 0.13
C LEU A 46 -13.49 -5.43 0.24
N ALA A 47 -13.59 -4.84 1.43
CA ALA A 47 -13.06 -3.51 1.74
C ALA A 47 -11.68 -3.64 2.40
N PHE A 48 -10.63 -3.29 1.67
CA PHE A 48 -9.25 -3.35 2.14
C PHE A 48 -8.81 -2.02 2.74
N LEU A 49 -8.33 -2.07 3.96
CA LEU A 49 -7.67 -0.92 4.60
C LEU A 49 -6.15 -1.08 4.46
N ASP A 50 -5.52 -0.32 3.54
CA ASP A 50 -4.05 -0.20 3.51
C ASP A 50 -3.60 0.74 4.63
N THR A 51 -2.68 0.25 5.43
CA THR A 51 -2.16 1.00 6.56
C THR A 51 -0.68 1.32 6.37
N PRO A 52 -0.22 2.44 6.91
CA PRO A 52 1.21 2.68 7.03
C PRO A 52 1.92 1.49 7.67
N GLY A 53 3.14 1.19 7.23
CA GLY A 53 3.94 0.12 7.83
C GLY A 53 4.16 0.36 9.32
N MET A 54 3.96 -0.66 10.14
CA MET A 54 4.16 -0.57 11.58
C MET A 54 5.67 -0.55 11.90
N HIS A 55 6.10 0.48 12.60
CA HIS A 55 7.45 0.62 13.13
C HIS A 55 7.44 0.42 14.64
N ILE A 56 7.93 -0.69 15.12
CA ILE A 56 7.99 -1.00 16.53
C ILE A 56 9.36 -0.61 17.09
N GLY A 57 9.39 0.06 18.26
CA GLY A 57 10.62 0.52 18.91
C GLY A 57 11.14 1.90 18.48
N GLN A 58 10.50 2.59 17.56
CA GLN A 58 10.90 3.94 17.17
C GLN A 58 10.11 5.02 17.91
N THR A 59 10.83 5.98 18.50
CA THR A 59 10.27 7.04 19.36
C THR A 59 9.74 8.26 18.63
N ARG A 60 9.92 8.37 17.31
CA ARG A 60 9.47 9.52 16.53
C ARG A 60 7.94 9.67 16.58
N ALA A 61 7.46 10.90 16.76
CA ALA A 61 6.02 11.21 16.85
C ALA A 61 5.22 10.70 15.63
N LEU A 62 5.80 10.83 14.44
CA LEU A 62 5.20 10.31 13.20
C LEU A 62 4.98 8.80 13.26
N ASN A 63 5.98 8.01 13.71
CA ASN A 63 5.84 6.56 13.78
C ASN A 63 4.78 6.12 14.81
N ARG A 64 4.65 6.86 15.93
CA ARG A 64 3.56 6.62 16.90
C ARG A 64 2.18 6.88 16.30
N ALA A 65 2.04 7.93 15.48
CA ALA A 65 0.80 8.23 14.77
C ALA A 65 0.46 7.13 13.74
N LEU A 66 1.45 6.71 12.92
CA LEU A 66 1.29 5.64 11.94
C LEU A 66 0.90 4.30 12.59
N ASN A 67 1.53 3.95 13.71
CA ASN A 67 1.20 2.74 14.47
C ASN A 67 -0.22 2.77 15.03
N ARG A 68 -0.67 3.93 15.54
CA ARG A 68 -2.07 4.09 16.00
C ARG A 68 -3.06 3.89 14.87
N THR A 69 -2.80 4.47 13.71
CA THR A 69 -3.65 4.29 12.51
C THR A 69 -3.72 2.82 12.08
N ALA A 70 -2.59 2.12 12.08
CA ALA A 70 -2.54 0.70 11.71
C ALA A 70 -3.29 -0.17 12.73
N LYS A 71 -3.17 0.12 14.03
CA LYS A 71 -3.89 -0.59 15.09
C LYS A 71 -5.39 -0.35 14.98
N ALA A 72 -5.83 0.90 14.84
CA ALA A 72 -7.26 1.24 14.70
C ALA A 72 -7.89 0.53 13.49
N ALA A 73 -7.20 0.51 12.34
CA ALA A 73 -7.69 -0.21 11.17
C ALA A 73 -7.80 -1.72 11.39
N ALA A 74 -6.88 -2.32 12.15
CA ALA A 74 -6.96 -3.74 12.51
C ALA A 74 -8.10 -4.01 13.53
N ASP A 75 -8.37 -3.07 14.43
CA ASP A 75 -9.46 -3.18 15.39
C ASP A 75 -10.86 -3.04 14.71
N GLU A 76 -10.97 -2.31 13.62
CA GLU A 76 -12.22 -2.15 12.86
C GLU A 76 -12.50 -3.33 11.89
N ALA A 77 -11.46 -4.00 11.38
CA ALA A 77 -11.59 -5.03 10.36
C ALA A 77 -12.17 -6.35 10.92
N ASP A 78 -12.93 -7.06 10.10
CA ASP A 78 -13.43 -8.41 10.39
C ASP A 78 -12.30 -9.45 10.35
N LEU A 79 -11.32 -9.23 9.48
CA LEU A 79 -10.19 -10.12 9.25
C LEU A 79 -8.93 -9.32 9.02
N THR A 80 -7.80 -9.79 9.56
CA THR A 80 -6.51 -9.15 9.36
C THR A 80 -5.64 -9.92 8.37
N VAL A 81 -5.23 -9.23 7.29
CA VAL A 81 -4.21 -9.73 6.38
C VAL A 81 -2.85 -9.22 6.84
N TRP A 82 -2.04 -10.12 7.39
CA TRP A 82 -0.67 -9.82 7.83
C TRP A 82 0.33 -10.20 6.75
N VAL A 83 1.02 -9.20 6.20
CA VAL A 83 2.00 -9.39 5.12
C VAL A 83 3.42 -9.45 5.70
N VAL A 84 4.13 -10.53 5.43
CA VAL A 84 5.54 -10.74 5.80
C VAL A 84 6.40 -10.96 4.56
N ASP A 85 7.69 -10.64 4.66
CA ASP A 85 8.67 -10.86 3.59
C ASP A 85 9.26 -12.27 3.71
N ALA A 86 9.17 -13.06 2.66
CA ALA A 86 9.67 -14.44 2.63
C ALA A 86 11.19 -14.55 2.86
N LEU A 87 11.98 -13.49 2.53
CA LEU A 87 13.43 -13.49 2.64
C LEU A 87 13.95 -12.89 3.95
N LYS A 88 13.20 -11.94 4.50
CA LYS A 88 13.66 -11.18 5.67
C LYS A 88 12.53 -11.07 6.67
N ARG A 89 12.60 -11.87 7.72
CA ARG A 89 11.83 -11.69 8.94
C ARG A 89 12.73 -11.14 10.02
N ASN A 90 12.22 -10.28 10.85
CA ASN A 90 12.95 -9.63 11.91
C ASN A 90 12.06 -9.40 13.15
N GLU A 91 12.65 -8.80 14.19
CA GLU A 91 11.95 -8.49 15.44
C GLU A 91 10.69 -7.61 15.25
N GLU A 92 10.64 -6.75 14.21
CA GLU A 92 9.46 -5.96 13.90
C GLU A 92 8.30 -6.86 13.46
N ASP A 93 8.56 -7.89 12.62
CA ASP A 93 7.52 -8.86 12.22
C ASP A 93 7.02 -9.65 13.44
N GLU A 94 7.91 -10.06 14.35
CA GLU A 94 7.51 -10.76 15.57
C GLU A 94 6.65 -9.89 16.48
N ALA A 95 7.00 -8.62 16.62
CA ALA A 95 6.25 -7.69 17.44
C ALA A 95 4.85 -7.39 16.84
N VAL A 96 4.75 -7.29 15.50
CA VAL A 96 3.44 -7.23 14.81
C VAL A 96 2.63 -8.50 15.10
N GLY A 97 3.23 -9.68 14.94
CA GLY A 97 2.55 -10.95 15.18
C GLY A 97 2.04 -11.11 16.61
N LYS A 98 2.83 -10.70 17.62
CA LYS A 98 2.40 -10.69 19.03
C LYS A 98 1.20 -9.76 19.26
N LEU A 99 1.20 -8.58 18.64
CA LEU A 99 0.10 -7.63 18.74
C LEU A 99 -1.18 -8.17 18.10
N LEU A 100 -1.07 -8.79 16.93
CA LEU A 100 -2.22 -9.39 16.23
C LEU A 100 -2.83 -10.56 17.02
N LYS A 101 -1.98 -11.38 17.64
CA LYS A 101 -2.45 -12.50 18.48
C LYS A 101 -3.30 -12.03 19.68
N GLN A 102 -3.04 -10.82 20.19
CA GLN A 102 -3.79 -10.22 21.29
C GLN A 102 -5.19 -9.73 20.87
N GLN A 103 -5.43 -9.48 19.57
CA GLN A 103 -6.70 -8.96 19.07
C GLN A 103 -7.80 -10.02 18.96
N ASN A 104 -7.45 -11.29 19.02
CA ASN A 104 -8.38 -12.44 18.94
C ASN A 104 -9.29 -12.42 17.69
N LYS A 105 -8.75 -11.91 16.56
CA LYS A 105 -9.42 -11.84 15.25
C LYS A 105 -8.80 -12.85 14.27
N PRO A 106 -9.54 -13.31 13.26
CA PRO A 106 -8.98 -14.15 12.21
C PRO A 106 -7.80 -13.47 11.53
N ILE A 107 -6.69 -14.19 11.35
CA ILE A 107 -5.48 -13.71 10.70
C ILE A 107 -5.21 -14.57 9.48
N VAL A 108 -5.08 -13.94 8.32
CA VAL A 108 -4.49 -14.54 7.12
C VAL A 108 -3.06 -14.04 7.01
N ILE A 109 -2.09 -14.93 6.99
CA ILE A 109 -0.68 -14.57 6.80
C ILE A 109 -0.33 -14.68 5.32
N VAL A 110 0.19 -13.60 4.75
CA VAL A 110 0.71 -13.54 3.39
C VAL A 110 2.22 -13.54 3.43
N VAL A 111 2.84 -14.62 2.94
CA VAL A 111 4.29 -14.72 2.77
C VAL A 111 4.64 -14.21 1.37
N ASN A 112 4.98 -12.91 1.29
CA ASN A 112 5.19 -12.21 0.02
C ASN A 112 6.63 -12.28 -0.47
N LYS A 113 6.84 -11.96 -1.75
CA LYS A 113 8.13 -11.94 -2.47
C LYS A 113 8.75 -13.31 -2.68
N VAL A 114 7.92 -14.34 -2.81
CA VAL A 114 8.39 -15.72 -3.07
C VAL A 114 9.10 -15.84 -4.43
N ASP A 115 8.90 -14.89 -5.34
CA ASP A 115 9.63 -14.80 -6.62
C ASP A 115 11.14 -14.63 -6.44
N ARG A 116 11.59 -14.17 -5.29
CA ARG A 116 13.00 -13.95 -4.95
C ARG A 116 13.66 -15.16 -4.28
N ILE A 117 12.90 -16.20 -3.99
CA ILE A 117 13.39 -17.45 -3.44
C ILE A 117 13.66 -18.42 -4.59
N ALA A 118 14.92 -18.81 -4.76
CA ALA A 118 15.33 -19.73 -5.81
C ALA A 118 14.80 -21.15 -5.55
N ASP A 119 15.07 -21.68 -4.36
CA ASP A 119 14.57 -22.99 -3.93
C ASP A 119 13.31 -22.85 -3.09
N LYS A 120 12.18 -23.29 -3.65
CA LYS A 120 10.87 -23.22 -3.00
C LYS A 120 10.74 -24.10 -1.75
N THR A 121 11.60 -25.10 -1.59
CA THR A 121 11.60 -25.93 -0.38
C THR A 121 11.95 -25.15 0.87
N ALA A 122 12.72 -24.05 0.74
CA ALA A 122 13.03 -23.14 1.83
C ALA A 122 11.80 -22.43 2.43
N LEU A 123 10.63 -22.47 1.75
CA LEU A 123 9.39 -21.93 2.28
C LEU A 123 8.77 -22.83 3.37
N PHE A 124 8.93 -24.17 3.27
CA PHE A 124 8.27 -25.09 4.19
C PHE A 124 8.55 -24.82 5.68
N PRO A 125 9.79 -24.65 6.12
CA PRO A 125 10.06 -24.34 7.53
C PRO A 125 9.47 -22.98 7.96
N ILE A 126 9.43 -21.99 7.05
CA ILE A 126 8.83 -20.69 7.32
C ILE A 126 7.32 -20.82 7.54
N LEU A 127 6.64 -21.56 6.67
CA LEU A 127 5.20 -21.76 6.77
C LEU A 127 4.83 -22.55 8.02
N ALA A 128 5.60 -23.61 8.35
CA ALA A 128 5.41 -24.41 9.54
C ALA A 128 5.55 -23.58 10.82
N GLU A 129 6.62 -22.78 10.93
CA GLU A 129 6.86 -21.89 12.08
C GLU A 129 5.71 -20.85 12.25
N LEU A 130 5.26 -20.24 11.15
CA LEU A 130 4.17 -19.26 11.19
C LEU A 130 2.85 -19.94 11.62
N GLN A 131 2.59 -21.14 11.15
CA GLN A 131 1.42 -21.92 11.53
C GLN A 131 1.43 -22.28 13.02
N GLU A 132 2.55 -22.77 13.52
CA GLU A 132 2.69 -23.14 14.93
C GLU A 132 2.58 -21.95 15.88
N ARG A 133 3.24 -20.82 15.54
CA ARG A 133 3.32 -19.65 16.43
C ARG A 133 2.04 -18.83 16.47
N TYR A 134 1.34 -18.70 15.35
CA TYR A 134 0.25 -17.73 15.22
C TYR A 134 -1.11 -18.36 14.94
N ALA A 135 -1.18 -19.66 14.61
CA ALA A 135 -2.40 -20.39 14.29
C ALA A 135 -3.35 -19.59 13.36
N PRO A 136 -2.85 -19.06 12.23
CA PRO A 136 -3.68 -18.29 11.30
C PRO A 136 -4.74 -19.17 10.65
N VAL A 137 -5.84 -18.56 10.20
CA VAL A 137 -6.90 -19.26 9.45
C VAL A 137 -6.43 -19.67 8.05
N ALA A 138 -5.43 -18.97 7.50
CA ALA A 138 -4.74 -19.38 6.27
C ALA A 138 -3.34 -18.77 6.19
N ILE A 139 -2.42 -19.46 5.48
CA ILE A 139 -1.12 -18.92 5.07
C ILE A 139 -1.03 -19.04 3.56
N VAL A 140 -0.75 -17.90 2.88
CA VAL A 140 -0.68 -17.84 1.43
C VAL A 140 0.69 -17.33 1.00
N PRO A 141 1.57 -18.19 0.46
CA PRO A 141 2.80 -17.75 -0.17
C PRO A 141 2.51 -17.19 -1.57
N LEU A 142 2.99 -15.96 -1.85
CA LEU A 142 2.71 -15.30 -3.12
C LEU A 142 3.79 -14.30 -3.53
N SER A 143 3.71 -13.82 -4.77
CA SER A 143 4.44 -12.65 -5.25
C SER A 143 3.46 -11.57 -5.74
N ALA A 144 3.24 -10.56 -4.94
CA ALA A 144 2.42 -9.42 -5.32
C ALA A 144 2.97 -8.67 -6.55
N LEU A 145 4.31 -8.58 -6.67
CA LEU A 145 4.97 -7.91 -7.80
C LEU A 145 4.77 -8.66 -9.13
N LYS A 146 4.75 -9.99 -9.09
CA LYS A 146 4.59 -10.84 -10.29
C LYS A 146 3.14 -11.32 -10.48
N ASN A 147 2.22 -10.87 -9.64
CA ASN A 147 0.81 -11.29 -9.62
C ASN A 147 0.63 -12.81 -9.57
N LYS A 148 1.51 -13.52 -8.82
CA LYS A 148 1.45 -14.99 -8.67
C LYS A 148 0.92 -15.34 -7.29
N GLY A 149 -0.14 -16.18 -7.23
CA GLY A 149 -0.82 -16.59 -6.00
C GLY A 149 -1.72 -15.47 -5.40
N VAL A 150 -1.96 -14.38 -6.15
CA VAL A 150 -2.85 -13.30 -5.69
C VAL A 150 -4.32 -13.70 -5.83
N ASP A 151 -4.66 -14.45 -6.87
CA ASP A 151 -6.01 -14.98 -7.07
C ASP A 151 -6.36 -16.00 -5.98
N ASP A 152 -5.44 -16.89 -5.62
CA ASP A 152 -5.63 -17.84 -4.50
C ASP A 152 -5.91 -17.12 -3.18
N LEU A 153 -5.20 -16.02 -2.93
CA LEU A 153 -5.47 -15.17 -1.75
C LEU A 153 -6.85 -14.51 -1.84
N ARG A 154 -7.21 -13.98 -3.01
CA ARG A 154 -8.52 -13.35 -3.23
C ARG A 154 -9.67 -14.32 -2.94
N ASP A 155 -9.61 -15.51 -3.49
CA ASP A 155 -10.63 -16.53 -3.31
C ASP A 155 -10.77 -16.92 -1.82
N ARG A 156 -9.65 -17.12 -1.12
CA ARG A 156 -9.66 -17.39 0.33
C ARG A 156 -10.24 -16.24 1.16
N LEU A 157 -9.99 -14.99 0.77
CA LEU A 157 -10.56 -13.82 1.45
C LEU A 157 -12.07 -13.72 1.21
N ILE A 158 -12.56 -14.09 0.04
CA ILE A 158 -13.99 -14.21 -0.27
C ILE A 158 -14.64 -15.29 0.60
N ASP A 159 -14.03 -16.47 0.68
CA ASP A 159 -14.53 -17.58 1.49
C ASP A 159 -14.58 -17.26 3.00
N LEU A 160 -13.70 -16.39 3.47
CA LEU A 160 -13.61 -15.97 4.87
C LEU A 160 -14.42 -14.70 5.18
N ALA A 161 -15.00 -14.06 4.18
CA ALA A 161 -15.80 -12.85 4.37
C ALA A 161 -17.06 -13.17 5.16
N PRO A 162 -17.44 -12.34 6.14
CA PRO A 162 -18.72 -12.52 6.85
C PRO A 162 -19.89 -12.26 5.91
N ILE A 163 -21.02 -12.91 6.17
CA ILE A 163 -22.26 -12.66 5.46
C ILE A 163 -22.77 -11.26 5.84
N GLY A 164 -23.06 -10.44 4.84
CA GLY A 164 -23.53 -9.07 5.04
C GLY A 164 -23.98 -8.42 3.74
N GLU A 165 -24.48 -7.20 3.83
CA GLU A 165 -24.86 -6.40 2.67
C GLU A 165 -23.64 -5.66 2.09
N ALA A 166 -23.65 -5.41 0.77
CA ALA A 166 -22.65 -4.58 0.12
C ALA A 166 -22.75 -3.14 0.67
N GLN A 167 -21.62 -2.56 1.02
CA GLN A 167 -21.53 -1.21 1.61
C GLN A 167 -21.12 -0.14 0.60
N PHE A 168 -20.66 -0.55 -0.57
CA PHE A 168 -20.16 0.33 -1.65
C PHE A 168 -20.88 -0.01 -2.94
N GLU A 169 -20.94 0.94 -3.86
CA GLU A 169 -21.45 0.70 -5.20
C GLU A 169 -20.57 -0.31 -5.96
N GLU A 170 -21.12 -0.95 -6.97
CA GLU A 170 -20.43 -2.03 -7.71
C GLU A 170 -19.12 -1.56 -8.35
N ASP A 171 -19.12 -0.32 -8.87
CA ASP A 171 -17.97 0.29 -9.55
C ASP A 171 -17.01 1.03 -8.62
N ASP A 172 -17.32 1.12 -7.34
CA ASP A 172 -16.45 1.78 -6.37
C ASP A 172 -15.18 0.98 -6.15
N ILE A 173 -14.04 1.63 -6.34
CA ILE A 173 -12.71 1.06 -6.06
C ILE A 173 -12.04 1.71 -4.84
N THR A 174 -12.53 2.88 -4.40
CA THR A 174 -11.98 3.63 -3.26
C THR A 174 -12.93 4.76 -2.86
N ASP A 175 -12.83 5.20 -1.60
CA ASP A 175 -13.49 6.38 -1.05
C ASP A 175 -12.78 7.71 -1.41
N ARG A 176 -11.67 7.65 -2.16
CA ARG A 176 -10.82 8.80 -2.43
C ARG A 176 -11.20 9.50 -3.74
N SER A 177 -11.16 10.83 -3.72
CA SER A 177 -11.41 11.64 -4.92
C SER A 177 -10.30 11.45 -5.96
N GLU A 178 -10.63 11.65 -7.25
CA GLU A 178 -9.66 11.70 -8.35
C GLU A 178 -8.53 12.71 -8.08
N LYS A 179 -8.85 13.84 -7.47
CA LYS A 179 -7.90 14.88 -7.07
C LYS A 179 -6.86 14.34 -6.10
N PHE A 180 -7.29 13.56 -5.09
CA PHE A 180 -6.38 12.90 -4.15
C PHE A 180 -5.50 11.87 -4.86
N LEU A 181 -6.07 11.03 -5.70
CA LEU A 181 -5.31 10.03 -6.45
C LEU A 181 -4.28 10.67 -7.38
N ALA A 182 -4.61 11.80 -8.02
CA ALA A 182 -3.67 12.57 -8.83
C ALA A 182 -2.51 13.12 -7.99
N ALA A 183 -2.77 13.69 -6.80
CA ALA A 183 -1.74 14.12 -5.88
C ALA A 183 -0.79 12.98 -5.48
N GLU A 184 -1.35 11.81 -5.18
CA GLU A 184 -0.56 10.61 -4.85
C GLU A 184 0.31 10.14 -6.03
N ARG A 185 -0.13 10.28 -7.29
CA ARG A 185 0.71 9.96 -8.47
C ARG A 185 1.91 10.90 -8.59
N VAL A 186 1.71 12.19 -8.37
CA VAL A 186 2.82 13.15 -8.33
C VAL A 186 3.74 12.82 -7.17
N ARG A 187 3.19 12.56 -5.97
CA ARG A 187 3.98 12.20 -4.78
C ARG A 187 4.77 10.90 -4.99
N GLU A 188 4.24 9.93 -5.72
CA GLU A 188 4.99 8.72 -6.07
C GLU A 188 6.28 9.05 -6.84
N GLN A 189 6.22 9.98 -7.79
CA GLN A 189 7.41 10.37 -8.55
C GLN A 189 8.40 11.16 -7.67
N VAL A 190 7.91 12.03 -6.80
CA VAL A 190 8.74 12.70 -5.78
C VAL A 190 9.48 11.67 -4.94
N VAL A 191 8.77 10.65 -4.41
CA VAL A 191 9.37 9.60 -3.57
C VAL A 191 10.38 8.74 -4.36
N ARG A 192 10.14 8.47 -5.63
CA ARG A 192 11.03 7.67 -6.47
C ARG A 192 12.29 8.41 -6.88
N LEU A 193 12.16 9.66 -7.24
CA LEU A 193 13.23 10.44 -7.87
C LEU A 193 14.10 11.21 -6.88
N LEU A 194 13.54 11.65 -5.75
CA LEU A 194 14.31 12.33 -4.72
C LEU A 194 15.02 11.33 -3.81
N ARG A 195 16.09 11.77 -3.16
CA ARG A 195 16.93 10.93 -2.28
C ARG A 195 16.84 11.39 -0.83
N ASP A 196 17.47 10.63 0.03
CA ASP A 196 17.62 10.88 1.46
C ASP A 196 16.29 11.15 2.17
N GLU A 197 16.20 12.17 2.99
CA GLU A 197 15.00 12.55 3.76
C GLU A 197 13.97 13.36 2.96
N LEU A 198 14.31 13.89 1.79
CA LEU A 198 13.40 14.72 0.99
C LEU A 198 12.05 14.06 0.68
N PRO A 199 11.99 12.78 0.31
CA PRO A 199 10.72 12.09 0.09
C PRO A 199 9.79 12.11 1.30
N PHE A 200 10.35 12.21 2.50
CA PHE A 200 9.60 12.18 3.76
C PHE A 200 9.14 13.56 4.25
N SER A 201 9.82 14.61 3.79
CA SER A 201 9.57 16.02 4.14
C SER A 201 8.82 16.79 3.06
N THR A 202 8.27 16.09 2.05
CA THR A 202 7.49 16.72 0.97
C THR A 202 6.02 16.31 1.03
N THR A 203 5.13 17.25 0.70
CA THR A 203 3.70 16.99 0.51
C THR A 203 3.30 17.50 -0.87
N VAL A 204 2.34 16.84 -1.51
CA VAL A 204 1.81 17.24 -2.81
C VAL A 204 0.35 17.60 -2.67
N GLU A 205 -0.02 18.73 -3.21
CA GLU A 205 -1.38 19.23 -3.29
C GLU A 205 -1.75 19.53 -4.74
N ILE A 206 -2.97 19.21 -5.14
CA ILE A 206 -3.51 19.59 -6.45
C ILE A 206 -4.32 20.89 -6.26
N GLU A 207 -3.82 22.00 -6.77
CA GLU A 207 -4.54 23.28 -6.74
C GLU A 207 -5.51 23.41 -7.91
N GLN A 208 -5.09 22.97 -9.10
CA GLN A 208 -5.91 23.03 -10.30
C GLN A 208 -6.27 21.62 -10.75
N PHE A 209 -7.58 21.37 -10.95
CA PHE A 209 -8.11 20.11 -11.47
C PHE A 209 -9.29 20.46 -12.40
N GLN A 210 -9.03 20.60 -13.69
CA GLN A 210 -10.01 21.06 -14.67
C GLN A 210 -10.08 20.11 -15.84
N ARG A 211 -11.29 19.69 -16.20
CA ARG A 211 -11.55 18.85 -17.37
C ARG A 211 -12.09 19.71 -18.50
N GLU A 212 -11.39 19.71 -19.64
CA GLU A 212 -11.78 20.40 -20.88
C GLU A 212 -11.92 19.36 -21.99
N GLY A 213 -13.12 18.86 -22.21
CA GLY A 213 -13.36 17.72 -23.10
C GLY A 213 -12.55 16.49 -22.65
N ASN A 214 -11.69 15.99 -23.51
CA ASN A 214 -10.81 14.84 -23.23
C ASN A 214 -9.49 15.21 -22.55
N LEU A 215 -9.26 16.50 -22.30
CA LEU A 215 -8.04 16.98 -21.65
C LEU A 215 -8.29 17.24 -20.15
N LEU A 216 -7.45 16.65 -19.31
CA LEU A 216 -7.40 16.95 -17.88
C LEU A 216 -6.19 17.84 -17.58
N ARG A 217 -6.45 19.08 -17.13
CA ARG A 217 -5.43 20.02 -16.67
C ARG A 217 -5.22 19.88 -15.17
N LEU A 218 -3.99 19.59 -14.77
CA LEU A 218 -3.59 19.44 -13.38
C LEU A 218 -2.50 20.44 -13.02
N GLY A 219 -2.75 21.25 -11.99
CA GLY A 219 -1.75 22.09 -11.33
C GLY A 219 -1.40 21.48 -9.97
N ALA A 220 -0.16 21.00 -9.82
CA ALA A 220 0.31 20.38 -8.58
C ALA A 220 1.36 21.25 -7.91
N VAL A 221 1.22 21.45 -6.60
CA VAL A 221 2.21 22.12 -5.75
C VAL A 221 2.91 21.09 -4.89
N ILE A 222 4.24 21.16 -4.86
CA ILE A 222 5.08 20.31 -4.02
C ILE A 222 5.60 21.17 -2.86
N TRP A 223 5.07 20.93 -1.67
CA TRP A 223 5.48 21.58 -0.44
C TRP A 223 6.73 20.90 0.12
N VAL A 224 7.66 21.72 0.63
CA VAL A 224 8.89 21.27 1.30
C VAL A 224 9.01 21.95 2.65
N GLU A 225 9.69 21.33 3.61
CA GLU A 225 9.82 21.85 4.98
C GLU A 225 10.85 23.00 5.08
N ARG A 226 11.85 23.02 4.19
CA ARG A 226 12.96 23.97 4.26
C ARG A 226 13.26 24.57 2.89
N GLU A 227 13.64 25.84 2.85
CA GLU A 227 13.96 26.56 1.59
C GLU A 227 15.08 25.87 0.79
N GLY A 228 16.12 25.36 1.45
CA GLY A 228 17.19 24.63 0.78
C GLY A 228 16.74 23.37 0.04
N GLN A 229 15.63 22.74 0.47
CA GLN A 229 15.04 21.57 -0.18
C GLN A 229 14.37 21.92 -1.50
N LYS A 230 13.83 23.14 -1.63
CA LYS A 230 13.17 23.63 -2.84
C LYS A 230 14.11 23.61 -4.04
N ALA A 231 15.35 24.07 -3.86
CA ALA A 231 16.35 24.07 -4.92
C ALA A 231 16.65 22.64 -5.43
N ILE A 232 16.66 21.65 -4.52
CA ILE A 232 16.90 20.24 -4.87
C ILE A 232 15.70 19.65 -5.64
N VAL A 233 14.47 19.95 -5.21
CA VAL A 233 13.23 19.49 -5.88
C VAL A 233 13.11 20.10 -7.28
N ILE A 234 13.46 21.36 -7.46
CA ILE A 234 13.47 22.05 -8.76
C ILE A 234 14.56 21.48 -9.64
N GLY A 235 15.77 21.30 -9.11
CA GLY A 235 16.96 20.86 -9.84
C GLY A 235 17.54 21.95 -10.76
N LYS A 236 18.71 21.68 -11.34
CA LYS A 236 19.39 22.61 -12.24
C LYS A 236 18.49 22.96 -13.43
N GLY A 237 18.16 24.24 -13.60
CA GLY A 237 17.29 24.71 -14.68
C GLY A 237 15.88 24.08 -14.69
N GLY A 238 15.37 23.61 -13.54
CA GLY A 238 14.05 22.98 -13.45
C GLY A 238 13.98 21.52 -13.93
N ALA A 239 15.12 20.88 -14.24
CA ALA A 239 15.17 19.56 -14.85
C ALA A 239 14.52 18.47 -13.97
N GLN A 240 14.72 18.52 -12.66
CA GLN A 240 14.16 17.54 -11.73
C GLN A 240 12.64 17.65 -11.67
N LEU A 241 12.12 18.87 -11.53
CA LEU A 241 10.70 19.14 -11.50
C LEU A 241 10.02 18.74 -12.81
N LYS A 242 10.64 19.03 -13.95
CA LYS A 242 10.17 18.59 -15.28
C LYS A 242 10.09 17.07 -15.37
N THR A 243 11.09 16.34 -14.85
CA THR A 243 11.10 14.88 -14.83
C THR A 243 9.97 14.32 -13.96
N ILE A 244 9.75 14.89 -12.76
CA ILE A 244 8.65 14.53 -11.86
C ILE A 244 7.31 14.70 -12.59
N GLY A 245 7.07 15.87 -13.18
CA GLY A 245 5.82 16.17 -13.89
C GLY A 245 5.58 15.24 -15.09
N THR A 246 6.61 14.99 -15.89
CA THR A 246 6.51 14.09 -17.06
C THR A 246 6.16 12.65 -16.65
N GLN A 247 6.83 12.11 -15.62
CA GLN A 247 6.55 10.75 -15.16
C GLN A 247 5.19 10.64 -14.45
N ALA A 248 4.79 11.68 -13.72
CA ALA A 248 3.46 11.74 -13.11
C ALA A 248 2.36 11.73 -14.19
N ARG A 249 2.48 12.55 -15.22
CA ARG A 249 1.56 12.58 -16.36
C ARG A 249 1.46 11.22 -17.03
N GLN A 250 2.59 10.59 -17.38
CA GLN A 250 2.60 9.26 -17.99
C GLN A 250 1.92 8.19 -17.11
N SER A 251 2.07 8.31 -15.78
CA SER A 251 1.41 7.40 -14.83
C SER A 251 -0.11 7.61 -14.83
N LEU A 252 -0.58 8.87 -14.86
CA LEU A 252 -2.00 9.21 -14.90
C LEU A 252 -2.66 8.78 -16.22
N GLU A 253 -2.02 9.03 -17.36
CA GLU A 253 -2.51 8.62 -18.67
C GLU A 253 -2.70 7.09 -18.79
N LYS A 254 -1.80 6.30 -18.19
CA LYS A 254 -1.92 4.83 -18.18
C LYS A 254 -3.14 4.37 -17.38
N ILE A 255 -3.46 5.05 -16.29
CA ILE A 255 -4.59 4.73 -15.44
C ILE A 255 -5.90 5.11 -16.12
N GLY A 256 -5.98 6.29 -16.72
CA GLY A 256 -7.18 6.75 -17.44
C GLY A 256 -7.53 5.88 -18.64
N ARG A 257 -6.55 5.24 -19.28
CA ARG A 257 -6.79 4.30 -20.42
C ARG A 257 -7.26 2.91 -19.98
N ALA A 258 -7.09 2.55 -18.73
CA ALA A 258 -7.52 1.25 -18.20
C ALA A 258 -9.02 1.22 -17.83
N HIS A 259 -9.70 2.36 -17.91
CA HIS A 259 -11.11 2.54 -17.55
C HIS A 259 -11.98 3.14 -18.69
N VAL A 260 -11.51 3.04 -19.93
CA VAL A 260 -12.30 3.37 -21.13
C VAL A 260 -12.66 2.10 -21.86
#